data_c6f9e34460f553b5b7cefa6a56de0f9d
#
_entry.id   c6f9e34460f553b5b7cefa6a56de0f9d
#
_cell.length_a   1.000
_cell.length_b   1.000
_cell.length_c   1.000
_cell.angle_alpha   90.00
_cell.angle_beta   90.00
_cell.angle_gamma   90.00
#
_symmetry.space_group_name_H-M   'P 1'
#
loop_
_entity.id
_entity.type
_entity.pdbx_description
1 polymer ?
#
loop_
_entity_poly.entity_id
_entity_poly.type
_entity_poly.pdbx_seq_one_letter_code
_entity_poly.pdbx_strand_id
1 'polypeptide(L)'
;LKRSLRPLIFLIVLAGLLYSVWFVFRSGESGKPSVESVASGQSGTVNLISWNLFNFGKSKSPEDIAFIAETLRDADVVAVQEVSTGLAGAKAVAALSDELNRKGAKWDYVVSDATTGEGTERYAFLWKTHRLKLKGKPFLIPELASKIDREPFLARFESNGKTFSVVSFHAIPTSKKPQTETSKLDDVVSAYPNDNLIFVGDFNLSESHEGFDDLKEAGFQPSFIKTKTSLKMKKSDGEHLANEYDNLFFHPQKIKKARAGAIDFSLKFNSLDKARDISDHLPVKLEFMVN
;
A
#
# COMPACT_ATOMS: atom_id res chain seq x y z
N LEU A 1 21.77 -57.54 63.48
CA LEU A 1 22.26 -57.25 62.10
C LEU A 1 21.33 -56.29 61.41
N LYS A 2 21.58 -54.97 61.47
CA LYS A 2 20.97 -53.96 60.64
C LYS A 2 22.11 -53.38 59.79
N ARG A 3 22.30 -53.91 58.58
CA ARG A 3 23.16 -53.31 57.58
C ARG A 3 22.29 -52.64 56.53
N SER A 4 22.30 -51.34 56.63
CA SER A 4 22.13 -50.27 55.67
C SER A 4 21.63 -50.59 54.23
N LEU A 5 20.35 -50.47 54.05
CA LEU A 5 19.66 -50.39 52.71
C LEU A 5 19.69 -48.97 52.15
N ARG A 6 20.31 -48.00 52.86
CA ARG A 6 20.31 -46.59 52.48
C ARG A 6 21.08 -46.26 51.20
N PRO A 7 22.21 -46.84 50.81
CA PRO A 7 22.91 -46.48 49.59
C PRO A 7 22.25 -46.98 48.31
N LEU A 8 21.51 -48.10 48.39
CA LEU A 8 20.86 -48.68 47.21
C LEU A 8 19.63 -47.87 46.76
N ILE A 9 18.85 -47.35 47.72
CA ILE A 9 17.69 -46.48 47.42
C ILE A 9 18.14 -45.14 46.83
N PHE A 10 19.25 -44.57 47.27
CA PHE A 10 19.81 -43.34 46.79
C PHE A 10 20.30 -43.46 45.30
N LEU A 11 20.90 -44.62 44.98
CA LEU A 11 21.36 -44.91 43.61
C LEU A 11 20.19 -45.10 42.61
N ILE A 12 19.08 -45.73 43.06
CA ILE A 12 17.89 -45.93 42.24
C ILE A 12 17.15 -44.61 42.01
N VAL A 13 17.07 -43.71 43.00
CA VAL A 13 16.46 -42.39 42.87
C VAL A 13 17.30 -41.48 41.96
N LEU A 14 18.64 -41.52 42.05
CA LEU A 14 19.52 -40.75 41.17
C LEU A 14 19.47 -41.24 39.73
N ALA A 15 19.39 -42.56 39.48
CA ALA A 15 19.22 -43.14 38.17
C ALA A 15 17.85 -42.80 37.56
N GLY A 16 16.80 -42.80 38.38
CA GLY A 16 15.43 -42.37 37.93
C GLY A 16 15.38 -40.89 37.57
N LEU A 17 16.03 -40.01 38.32
CA LEU A 17 16.12 -38.58 38.03
C LEU A 17 16.96 -38.31 36.76
N LEU A 18 18.06 -39.00 36.55
CA LEU A 18 18.88 -38.88 35.35
C LEU A 18 18.13 -39.40 34.10
N TYR A 19 17.34 -40.45 34.23
CA TYR A 19 16.55 -41.01 33.15
C TYR A 19 15.36 -40.09 32.78
N SER A 20 14.70 -39.48 33.77
CA SER A 20 13.63 -38.51 33.51
C SER A 20 14.16 -37.22 32.89
N VAL A 21 15.32 -36.71 33.31
CA VAL A 21 15.98 -35.59 32.67
C VAL A 21 16.42 -35.92 31.25
N TRP A 22 16.96 -37.14 31.01
CA TRP A 22 17.35 -37.57 29.67
C TRP A 22 16.12 -37.76 28.74
N PHE A 23 15.00 -38.26 29.27
CA PHE A 23 13.75 -38.41 28.52
C PHE A 23 13.09 -37.06 28.18
N VAL A 24 13.15 -36.08 29.11
CA VAL A 24 12.67 -34.69 28.86
C VAL A 24 13.54 -33.98 27.83
N PHE A 25 14.88 -34.21 27.81
CA PHE A 25 15.77 -33.67 26.79
C PHE A 25 15.62 -34.37 25.43
N ARG A 26 15.20 -35.63 25.37
CA ARG A 26 15.05 -36.37 24.12
C ARG A 26 13.64 -36.23 23.49
N SER A 27 12.63 -35.89 24.28
CA SER A 27 11.31 -35.55 23.81
C SER A 27 11.18 -34.08 23.39
N GLY A 28 12.21 -33.25 23.55
CA GLY A 28 12.30 -31.86 23.15
C GLY A 28 12.80 -31.65 21.72
N GLU A 29 13.15 -32.73 20.98
CA GLU A 29 13.51 -32.65 19.56
C GLU A 29 12.34 -33.00 18.60
N SER A 30 11.16 -32.43 18.85
CA SER A 30 10.11 -32.45 17.85
C SER A 30 9.45 -31.07 17.77
N GLY A 31 9.81 -30.36 16.73
CA GLY A 31 9.13 -29.14 16.35
C GLY A 31 9.79 -27.88 16.90
N LYS A 32 11.00 -27.53 16.43
CA LYS A 32 11.21 -26.13 16.11
C LYS A 32 10.02 -25.76 15.22
N PRO A 33 9.21 -24.74 15.59
CA PRO A 33 8.38 -24.12 14.58
C PRO A 33 9.37 -23.69 13.51
N SER A 34 9.30 -24.30 12.34
CA SER A 34 9.86 -23.70 11.17
C SER A 34 9.26 -22.29 11.18
N VAL A 35 10.08 -21.30 11.48
CA VAL A 35 9.81 -19.96 11.03
C VAL A 35 9.74 -20.16 9.54
N GLU A 36 8.53 -20.38 9.02
CA GLU A 36 8.26 -20.07 7.64
C GLU A 36 8.76 -18.65 7.52
N SER A 37 9.94 -18.50 6.97
CA SER A 37 10.36 -17.26 6.38
C SER A 37 9.19 -16.93 5.47
N VAL A 38 8.43 -15.89 5.85
CA VAL A 38 7.43 -15.30 4.97
C VAL A 38 8.19 -15.05 3.69
N ALA A 39 8.00 -15.93 2.72
CA ALA A 39 8.72 -15.90 1.47
C ALA A 39 8.50 -14.50 0.93
N SER A 40 9.58 -13.71 0.92
CA SER A 40 9.67 -12.48 0.15
C SER A 40 9.03 -12.76 -1.20
N GLY A 41 8.04 -11.97 -1.59
CA GLY A 41 7.16 -12.16 -2.74
C GLY A 41 7.84 -12.87 -3.91
N GLN A 42 7.10 -13.73 -4.60
CA GLN A 42 7.63 -14.53 -5.71
C GLN A 42 8.58 -13.68 -6.54
N SER A 43 9.77 -14.22 -6.84
CA SER A 43 10.78 -13.53 -7.67
C SER A 43 10.09 -12.99 -8.94
N GLY A 44 9.96 -11.66 -9.06
CA GLY A 44 9.29 -11.01 -10.20
C GLY A 44 8.01 -10.25 -9.88
N THR A 45 7.41 -10.37 -8.69
CA THR A 45 6.23 -9.57 -8.31
C THR A 45 6.63 -8.17 -7.85
N VAL A 46 5.75 -7.20 -8.12
CA VAL A 46 5.82 -5.80 -7.64
C VAL A 46 4.66 -5.54 -6.70
N ASN A 47 4.94 -4.95 -5.54
CA ASN A 47 3.96 -4.47 -4.58
C ASN A 47 3.73 -2.97 -4.75
N LEU A 48 2.59 -2.59 -5.31
CA LEU A 48 2.14 -1.20 -5.45
C LEU A 48 1.09 -0.89 -4.38
N ILE A 49 1.29 0.20 -3.64
CA ILE A 49 0.31 0.75 -2.70
C ILE A 49 -0.06 2.16 -3.16
N SER A 50 -1.35 2.48 -3.14
CA SER A 50 -1.88 3.84 -3.29
C SER A 50 -2.53 4.27 -1.98
N TRP A 51 -2.29 5.52 -1.56
CA TRP A 51 -2.87 6.07 -0.34
C TRP A 51 -3.10 7.57 -0.43
N ASN A 52 -4.35 7.99 -0.32
CA ASN A 52 -4.69 9.37 0.00
C ASN A 52 -4.33 9.61 1.47
N LEU A 53 -3.34 10.46 1.75
CA LEU A 53 -2.81 10.72 3.10
C LEU A 53 -3.42 11.96 3.76
N PHE A 54 -4.58 12.37 3.33
CA PHE A 54 -5.38 13.46 3.88
C PHE A 54 -4.54 14.67 4.32
N ASN A 55 -4.49 15.71 3.47
CA ASN A 55 -3.73 16.94 3.71
C ASN A 55 -2.25 16.69 4.08
N PHE A 56 -1.58 15.79 3.35
CA PHE A 56 -0.22 15.37 3.68
C PHE A 56 0.78 16.53 3.67
N GLY A 57 1.33 16.81 4.85
CA GLY A 57 2.26 17.91 5.09
C GLY A 57 1.68 19.10 5.88
N LYS A 58 0.37 19.13 6.17
CA LYS A 58 -0.22 20.20 6.98
C LYS A 58 -0.28 19.86 8.48
N SER A 59 -0.51 18.61 8.83
CA SER A 59 -0.83 18.19 10.19
C SER A 59 -0.17 16.91 10.67
N LYS A 60 0.78 16.33 9.91
CA LYS A 60 1.39 15.06 10.30
C LYS A 60 2.55 15.27 11.25
N SER A 61 2.47 14.65 12.42
CA SER A 61 3.56 14.59 13.40
C SER A 61 4.67 13.61 12.94
N PRO A 62 5.88 13.63 13.55
CA PRO A 62 6.89 12.60 13.31
C PRO A 62 6.39 11.17 13.60
N GLU A 63 5.54 11.00 14.61
CA GLU A 63 4.94 9.72 14.99
C GLU A 63 3.97 9.24 13.90
N ASP A 64 3.18 10.14 13.31
CA ASP A 64 2.30 9.83 12.18
C ASP A 64 3.11 9.38 10.96
N ILE A 65 4.20 10.08 10.64
CA ILE A 65 5.12 9.70 9.55
C ILE A 65 5.73 8.32 9.81
N ALA A 66 6.16 8.03 11.05
CA ALA A 66 6.69 6.72 11.40
C ALA A 66 5.66 5.60 11.26
N PHE A 67 4.40 5.87 11.64
CA PHE A 67 3.28 4.94 11.47
C PHE A 67 2.95 4.70 10.00
N ILE A 68 2.91 5.78 9.19
CA ILE A 68 2.70 5.70 7.73
C ILE A 68 3.82 4.86 7.09
N ALA A 69 5.09 5.13 7.43
CA ALA A 69 6.23 4.36 6.93
C ALA A 69 6.16 2.89 7.33
N GLU A 70 5.73 2.56 8.56
CA GLU A 70 5.53 1.17 9.00
C GLU A 70 4.44 0.47 8.20
N THR A 71 3.37 1.18 7.85
CA THR A 71 2.27 0.64 7.03
C THR A 71 2.71 0.38 5.58
N LEU A 72 3.63 1.21 5.05
CA LEU A 72 4.07 1.19 3.65
C LEU A 72 5.35 0.37 3.40
N ARG A 73 6.07 -0.04 4.45
CA ARG A 73 7.43 -0.62 4.35
C ARG A 73 7.55 -1.82 3.40
N ASP A 74 6.49 -2.60 3.24
CA ASP A 74 6.49 -3.80 2.40
C ASP A 74 6.16 -3.50 0.93
N ALA A 75 5.75 -2.27 0.57
CA ALA A 75 5.58 -1.86 -0.81
C ALA A 75 6.93 -1.80 -1.55
N ASP A 76 6.89 -1.98 -2.86
CA ASP A 76 8.01 -1.67 -3.77
C ASP A 76 7.86 -0.28 -4.37
N VAL A 77 6.63 0.17 -4.58
CA VAL A 77 6.28 1.53 -5.00
C VAL A 77 5.00 2.00 -4.30
N VAL A 78 4.97 3.28 -3.95
CA VAL A 78 3.84 3.94 -3.30
C VAL A 78 3.42 5.15 -4.12
N ALA A 79 2.12 5.31 -4.35
CA ALA A 79 1.49 6.51 -4.90
C ALA A 79 0.74 7.24 -3.77
N VAL A 80 1.04 8.51 -3.57
CA VAL A 80 0.44 9.34 -2.52
C VAL A 80 -0.35 10.47 -3.15
N GLN A 81 -1.60 10.67 -2.70
CA GLN A 81 -2.48 11.78 -3.04
C GLN A 81 -2.56 12.77 -1.87
N GLU A 82 -3.10 13.94 -2.11
CA GLU A 82 -3.25 15.06 -1.18
C GLU A 82 -1.94 15.58 -0.57
N VAL A 83 -0.83 15.53 -1.30
CA VAL A 83 0.39 16.21 -0.88
C VAL A 83 0.18 17.73 -1.00
N SER A 84 0.36 18.45 0.10
CA SER A 84 0.16 19.91 0.15
C SER A 84 1.10 20.64 -0.82
N THR A 85 0.60 21.69 -1.48
CA THR A 85 1.33 22.45 -2.52
C THR A 85 2.50 23.27 -1.97
N GLY A 86 2.47 23.65 -0.68
CA GLY A 86 3.54 24.40 -0.03
C GLY A 86 4.75 23.55 0.33
N LEU A 87 5.77 24.20 0.93
CA LEU A 87 6.99 23.54 1.40
C LEU A 87 6.73 22.40 2.40
N ALA A 88 5.64 22.47 3.15
CA ALA A 88 5.28 21.44 4.12
C ALA A 88 4.99 20.09 3.46
N GLY A 89 4.34 20.05 2.28
CA GLY A 89 4.09 18.81 1.54
C GLY A 89 5.39 18.14 1.08
N ALA A 90 6.27 18.89 0.43
CA ALA A 90 7.56 18.36 -0.02
C ALA A 90 8.42 17.85 1.16
N LYS A 91 8.42 18.59 2.30
CA LYS A 91 9.11 18.16 3.53
C LYS A 91 8.52 16.88 4.12
N ALA A 92 7.20 16.72 4.10
CA ALA A 92 6.55 15.51 4.60
C ALA A 92 6.88 14.28 3.74
N VAL A 93 6.93 14.43 2.40
CA VAL A 93 7.36 13.35 1.52
C VAL A 93 8.82 12.97 1.76
N ALA A 94 9.71 13.97 1.93
CA ALA A 94 11.11 13.72 2.27
C ALA A 94 11.24 13.00 3.61
N ALA A 95 10.51 13.44 4.66
CA ALA A 95 10.51 12.81 5.97
C ALA A 95 9.99 11.37 5.91
N LEU A 96 8.95 11.10 5.11
CA LEU A 96 8.44 9.74 4.88
C LEU A 96 9.49 8.87 4.18
N SER A 97 10.18 9.39 3.17
CA SER A 97 11.28 8.68 2.50
C SER A 97 12.42 8.36 3.47
N ASP A 98 12.81 9.31 4.31
CA ASP A 98 13.85 9.10 5.34
C ASP A 98 13.42 8.03 6.35
N GLU A 99 12.17 8.03 6.78
CA GLU A 99 11.65 7.03 7.71
C GLU A 99 11.57 5.64 7.07
N LEU A 100 11.16 5.54 5.79
CA LEU A 100 11.19 4.30 5.02
C LEU A 100 12.62 3.77 4.85
N ASN A 101 13.61 4.65 4.64
CA ASN A 101 15.03 4.27 4.57
C ASN A 101 15.51 3.62 5.89
N ARG A 102 15.03 4.09 7.04
CA ARG A 102 15.35 3.49 8.36
C ARG A 102 14.76 2.09 8.54
N LYS A 103 13.79 1.69 7.71
CA LYS A 103 13.14 0.36 7.75
C LYS A 103 13.90 -0.74 6.98
N GLY A 104 15.12 -0.45 6.52
CA GLY A 104 16.05 -1.46 5.99
C GLY A 104 16.09 -1.61 4.48
N ALA A 105 15.41 -0.75 3.71
CA ALA A 105 15.52 -0.67 2.26
C ALA A 105 15.84 0.76 1.84
N LYS A 106 16.59 0.94 0.74
CA LYS A 106 16.83 2.27 0.18
C LYS A 106 15.65 2.67 -0.70
N TRP A 107 15.05 3.81 -0.35
CA TRP A 107 13.95 4.43 -1.08
C TRP A 107 14.42 5.73 -1.74
N ASP A 108 13.78 6.05 -2.85
CA ASP A 108 13.84 7.34 -3.51
C ASP A 108 12.42 7.86 -3.72
N TYR A 109 12.25 9.13 -4.05
CA TYR A 109 10.95 9.73 -4.23
C TYR A 109 10.94 10.84 -5.28
N VAL A 110 9.76 11.18 -5.75
CA VAL A 110 9.47 12.35 -6.58
C VAL A 110 8.14 12.96 -6.15
N VAL A 111 8.08 14.29 -6.17
CA VAL A 111 6.86 15.05 -5.93
C VAL A 111 6.50 15.76 -7.23
N SER A 112 5.23 15.76 -7.62
CA SER A 112 4.75 16.47 -8.80
C SER A 112 4.86 17.98 -8.64
N ASP A 113 4.73 18.72 -9.74
CA ASP A 113 4.28 20.10 -9.68
C ASP A 113 2.87 20.17 -9.07
N ALA A 114 2.43 21.37 -8.69
CA ALA A 114 1.06 21.56 -8.24
C ALA A 114 0.10 21.38 -9.44
N THR A 115 -1.05 20.70 -9.22
CA THR A 115 -2.11 20.59 -10.22
C THR A 115 -2.73 21.94 -10.51
N THR A 116 -3.35 22.12 -11.67
CA THR A 116 -3.74 23.44 -12.21
C THR A 116 -5.16 23.85 -11.85
N GLY A 117 -6.04 22.92 -11.45
CA GLY A 117 -7.43 23.22 -11.11
C GLY A 117 -7.65 23.86 -9.75
N GLU A 118 -8.90 24.07 -9.38
CA GLU A 118 -9.29 24.71 -8.09
C GLU A 118 -8.89 23.88 -6.87
N GLY A 119 -8.97 22.55 -6.99
CA GLY A 119 -8.60 21.60 -5.94
C GLY A 119 -7.10 21.32 -5.86
N THR A 120 -6.27 22.34 -6.09
CA THR A 120 -4.83 22.25 -6.23
C THR A 120 -4.14 21.44 -5.13
N GLU A 121 -3.44 20.40 -5.53
CA GLU A 121 -2.60 19.55 -4.68
C GLU A 121 -1.33 19.09 -5.42
N ARG A 122 -0.54 18.27 -4.80
CA ARG A 122 0.56 17.53 -5.44
C ARG A 122 0.35 16.04 -5.23
N TYR A 123 0.99 15.27 -6.09
CA TYR A 123 1.17 13.83 -5.94
C TYR A 123 2.60 13.52 -5.55
N ALA A 124 2.83 12.32 -4.99
CA ALA A 124 4.17 11.80 -4.85
C ALA A 124 4.23 10.32 -5.20
N PHE A 125 5.38 9.90 -5.73
CA PHE A 125 5.78 8.50 -5.78
C PHE A 125 7.01 8.29 -4.90
N LEU A 126 7.02 7.16 -4.17
CA LEU A 126 8.19 6.67 -3.43
C LEU A 126 8.44 5.23 -3.86
N TRP A 127 9.69 4.83 -4.05
CA TRP A 127 10.00 3.46 -4.51
C TRP A 127 11.31 2.92 -3.93
N LYS A 128 11.39 1.58 -3.79
CA LYS A 128 12.62 0.87 -3.43
C LYS A 128 13.58 0.83 -4.61
N THR A 129 14.75 1.45 -4.49
CA THR A 129 15.71 1.60 -5.60
C THR A 129 16.37 0.29 -6.04
N HIS A 130 16.40 -0.72 -5.16
CA HIS A 130 16.91 -2.06 -5.53
C HIS A 130 15.86 -2.93 -6.22
N ARG A 131 14.58 -2.55 -6.16
CA ARG A 131 13.45 -3.25 -6.79
C ARG A 131 13.04 -2.64 -8.11
N LEU A 132 13.09 -1.32 -8.19
CA LEU A 132 12.54 -0.54 -9.31
C LEU A 132 13.51 0.53 -9.77
N LYS A 133 13.57 0.74 -11.09
CA LYS A 133 14.20 1.89 -11.72
C LYS A 133 13.13 2.84 -12.24
N LEU A 134 13.19 4.10 -11.87
CA LEU A 134 12.41 5.14 -12.51
C LEU A 134 12.90 5.37 -13.94
N LYS A 135 11.99 5.43 -14.91
CA LYS A 135 12.28 5.61 -16.35
C LYS A 135 11.75 6.96 -16.83
N GLY A 136 12.66 7.83 -17.17
CA GLY A 136 12.32 9.19 -17.56
C GLY A 136 11.86 10.07 -16.40
N LYS A 137 11.43 11.28 -16.69
CA LYS A 137 10.88 12.23 -15.69
C LYS A 137 9.39 12.00 -15.54
N PRO A 138 8.86 11.80 -14.32
CA PRO A 138 7.42 11.79 -14.07
C PRO A 138 6.81 13.17 -14.36
N PHE A 139 5.53 13.19 -14.76
CA PHE A 139 4.85 14.42 -15.17
C PHE A 139 3.34 14.34 -14.92
N LEU A 140 2.73 15.49 -14.67
CA LEU A 140 1.27 15.66 -14.73
C LEU A 140 0.84 15.53 -16.19
N ILE A 141 -0.23 14.79 -16.47
CA ILE A 141 -0.68 14.47 -17.82
C ILE A 141 -1.30 15.72 -18.47
N PRO A 142 -0.61 16.38 -19.40
CA PRO A 142 -1.04 17.69 -19.91
C PRO A 142 -2.31 17.61 -20.76
N GLU A 143 -2.60 16.46 -21.37
CA GLU A 143 -3.80 16.22 -22.18
C GLU A 143 -5.10 16.33 -21.36
N LEU A 144 -5.00 16.22 -20.05
CA LEU A 144 -6.12 16.29 -19.11
C LEU A 144 -6.20 17.60 -18.32
N ALA A 145 -5.24 18.51 -18.45
CA ALA A 145 -5.18 19.75 -17.67
C ALA A 145 -6.42 20.65 -17.79
N SER A 146 -7.12 20.62 -18.94
CA SER A 146 -8.36 21.38 -19.15
C SER A 146 -9.65 20.56 -18.94
N LYS A 147 -9.53 19.28 -18.61
CA LYS A 147 -10.65 18.33 -18.52
C LYS A 147 -10.88 17.82 -17.09
N ILE A 148 -9.86 17.86 -16.27
CA ILE A 148 -9.82 17.31 -14.90
C ILE A 148 -9.25 18.37 -13.97
N ASP A 149 -9.83 18.51 -12.79
CA ASP A 149 -9.43 19.53 -11.79
C ASP A 149 -8.00 19.27 -11.26
N ARG A 150 -7.63 18.01 -11.12
CA ARG A 150 -6.31 17.56 -10.66
C ARG A 150 -5.72 16.58 -11.67
N GLU A 151 -4.89 17.08 -12.58
CA GLU A 151 -4.28 16.25 -13.62
C GLU A 151 -3.59 15.03 -13.03
N PRO A 152 -3.81 13.83 -13.57
CA PRO A 152 -3.15 12.64 -13.05
C PRO A 152 -1.63 12.72 -13.20
N PHE A 153 -0.89 12.15 -12.24
CA PHE A 153 0.56 12.10 -12.24
C PHE A 153 1.05 10.75 -12.73
N LEU A 154 1.82 10.74 -13.81
CA LEU A 154 2.34 9.53 -14.45
C LEU A 154 3.83 9.35 -14.14
N ALA A 155 4.19 8.15 -13.67
CA ALA A 155 5.58 7.69 -13.53
C ALA A 155 5.77 6.32 -14.19
N ARG A 156 6.87 6.16 -14.93
CA ARG A 156 7.27 4.88 -15.55
C ARG A 156 8.32 4.20 -14.70
N PHE A 157 8.13 2.92 -14.41
CA PHE A 157 9.07 2.10 -13.65
C PHE A 157 9.49 0.88 -14.46
N GLU A 158 10.70 0.40 -14.19
CA GLU A 158 11.22 -0.86 -14.70
C GLU A 158 11.50 -1.81 -13.53
N SER A 159 11.01 -3.05 -13.65
CA SER A 159 11.31 -4.16 -12.76
C SER A 159 11.68 -5.39 -13.59
N ASN A 160 12.83 -6.01 -13.33
CA ASN A 160 13.29 -7.21 -14.03
C ASN A 160 13.26 -7.09 -15.58
N GLY A 161 13.63 -5.91 -16.10
CA GLY A 161 13.67 -5.65 -17.55
C GLY A 161 12.31 -5.36 -18.20
N LYS A 162 11.21 -5.37 -17.45
CA LYS A 162 9.87 -5.04 -17.92
C LYS A 162 9.42 -3.70 -17.35
N THR A 163 8.77 -2.88 -18.19
CA THR A 163 8.29 -1.55 -17.83
C THR A 163 6.79 -1.55 -17.57
N PHE A 164 6.37 -0.73 -16.61
CA PHE A 164 4.98 -0.39 -16.34
C PHE A 164 4.87 1.07 -15.93
N SER A 165 3.67 1.64 -16.09
CA SER A 165 3.40 3.04 -15.78
C SER A 165 2.30 3.14 -14.74
N VAL A 166 2.56 3.89 -13.67
CA VAL A 166 1.59 4.18 -12.62
C VAL A 166 1.03 5.57 -12.86
N VAL A 167 -0.30 5.67 -12.97
CA VAL A 167 -1.05 6.90 -13.12
C VAL A 167 -1.78 7.15 -11.81
N SER A 168 -1.25 8.05 -10.98
CA SER A 168 -1.87 8.47 -9.73
C SER A 168 -2.93 9.52 -9.99
N PHE A 169 -4.14 9.29 -9.49
CA PHE A 169 -5.31 10.10 -9.73
C PHE A 169 -6.06 10.40 -8.43
N HIS A 170 -6.61 11.60 -8.31
CA HIS A 170 -7.53 11.99 -7.24
C HIS A 170 -8.66 12.81 -7.83
N ALA A 171 -9.83 12.19 -7.96
CA ALA A 171 -11.01 12.82 -8.54
C ALA A 171 -11.63 13.89 -7.62
N ILE A 172 -12.40 14.81 -8.22
CA ILE A 172 -13.21 15.74 -7.43
C ILE A 172 -14.16 14.98 -6.49
N PRO A 173 -14.55 15.61 -5.35
CA PRO A 173 -15.45 14.98 -4.39
C PRO A 173 -16.79 14.55 -5.01
N THR A 174 -17.41 13.53 -4.44
CA THR A 174 -18.72 12.98 -4.86
C THR A 174 -19.78 14.06 -5.08
N SER A 175 -19.78 15.13 -4.27
CA SER A 175 -20.71 16.25 -4.45
C SER A 175 -20.53 17.05 -5.74
N LYS A 176 -19.37 16.93 -6.39
CA LYS A 176 -19.00 17.60 -7.65
C LYS A 176 -19.07 16.68 -8.88
N LYS A 177 -19.63 15.47 -8.75
CA LYS A 177 -19.82 14.48 -9.83
C LYS A 177 -18.50 13.95 -10.42
N PRO A 178 -17.72 13.17 -9.66
CA PRO A 178 -16.41 12.64 -10.08
C PRO A 178 -16.46 11.78 -11.35
N GLN A 179 -17.62 11.23 -11.73
CA GLN A 179 -17.80 10.52 -13.00
C GLN A 179 -17.47 11.36 -14.23
N THR A 180 -17.55 12.70 -14.15
CA THR A 180 -17.17 13.59 -15.26
C THR A 180 -15.65 13.59 -15.50
N GLU A 181 -14.87 13.22 -14.49
CA GLU A 181 -13.41 13.10 -14.58
C GLU A 181 -12.97 11.65 -14.84
N THR A 182 -13.58 10.68 -14.14
CA THR A 182 -13.22 9.26 -14.34
C THR A 182 -13.51 8.77 -15.75
N SER A 183 -14.55 9.34 -16.42
CA SER A 183 -14.84 9.09 -17.83
C SER A 183 -13.82 9.67 -18.83
N LYS A 184 -12.76 10.33 -18.35
CA LYS A 184 -11.65 10.85 -19.18
C LYS A 184 -10.36 10.05 -19.02
N LEU A 185 -10.38 8.98 -18.23
CA LEU A 185 -9.18 8.17 -18.02
C LEU A 185 -8.79 7.34 -19.24
N ASP A 186 -9.73 7.02 -20.12
CA ASP A 186 -9.48 6.39 -21.42
C ASP A 186 -8.69 7.29 -22.40
N ASP A 187 -8.78 8.63 -22.25
CA ASP A 187 -7.91 9.56 -22.97
C ASP A 187 -6.42 9.28 -22.68
N VAL A 188 -6.09 8.88 -21.45
CA VAL A 188 -4.71 8.48 -21.07
C VAL A 188 -4.29 7.21 -21.80
N VAL A 189 -5.20 6.22 -21.89
CA VAL A 189 -4.94 4.98 -22.63
C VAL A 189 -4.65 5.29 -24.10
N SER A 190 -5.42 6.19 -24.68
CA SER A 190 -5.28 6.63 -26.07
C SER A 190 -3.99 7.43 -26.31
N ALA A 191 -3.58 8.27 -25.35
CA ALA A 191 -2.35 9.07 -25.43
C ALA A 191 -1.08 8.22 -25.23
N TYR A 192 -1.15 7.14 -24.43
CA TYR A 192 0.00 6.29 -24.08
C TYR A 192 -0.24 4.80 -24.40
N PRO A 193 -0.54 4.42 -25.66
CA PRO A 193 -0.99 3.08 -26.04
C PRO A 193 0.07 1.99 -25.83
N ASN A 194 1.34 2.37 -25.80
CA ASN A 194 2.45 1.46 -25.62
C ASN A 194 2.81 1.22 -24.13
N ASP A 195 2.22 1.98 -23.21
CA ASP A 195 2.48 1.85 -21.79
C ASP A 195 1.65 0.72 -21.17
N ASN A 196 2.24 0.01 -20.22
CA ASN A 196 1.53 -0.93 -19.35
C ASN A 196 0.95 -0.14 -18.18
N LEU A 197 -0.17 0.56 -18.41
CA LEU A 197 -0.79 1.49 -17.47
C LEU A 197 -1.45 0.76 -16.30
N ILE A 198 -1.29 1.34 -15.11
CA ILE A 198 -2.04 1.02 -13.89
C ILE A 198 -2.54 2.35 -13.32
N PHE A 199 -3.84 2.57 -13.33
CA PHE A 199 -4.47 3.73 -12.70
C PHE A 199 -4.68 3.43 -11.22
N VAL A 200 -4.30 4.36 -10.34
CA VAL A 200 -4.39 4.18 -8.89
C VAL A 200 -4.83 5.47 -8.23
N GLY A 201 -5.54 5.39 -7.13
CA GLY A 201 -5.83 6.55 -6.32
C GLY A 201 -7.23 6.57 -5.72
N ASP A 202 -7.61 7.77 -5.32
CA ASP A 202 -8.93 8.11 -4.81
C ASP A 202 -9.81 8.60 -5.97
N PHE A 203 -10.71 7.75 -6.42
CA PHE A 203 -11.63 8.08 -7.52
C PHE A 203 -12.90 8.78 -7.01
N ASN A 204 -13.11 8.90 -5.68
CA ASN A 204 -14.33 9.42 -5.07
C ASN A 204 -15.62 8.77 -5.63
N LEU A 205 -15.51 7.56 -6.18
CA LEU A 205 -16.52 6.86 -6.94
C LEU A 205 -16.32 5.34 -6.81
N SER A 206 -17.41 4.58 -6.64
CA SER A 206 -17.34 3.11 -6.66
C SER A 206 -16.94 2.60 -8.05
N GLU A 207 -16.13 1.55 -8.10
CA GLU A 207 -15.68 0.90 -9.35
C GLU A 207 -16.84 0.36 -10.21
N SER A 208 -18.02 0.19 -9.64
CA SER A 208 -19.22 -0.27 -10.35
C SER A 208 -19.95 0.84 -11.10
N HIS A 209 -19.60 2.11 -10.86
CA HIS A 209 -20.25 3.24 -11.49
C HIS A 209 -19.94 3.34 -12.99
N GLU A 210 -20.94 3.82 -13.77
CA GLU A 210 -20.85 4.04 -15.23
C GLU A 210 -19.71 4.97 -15.66
N GLY A 211 -19.23 5.84 -14.78
CA GLY A 211 -18.07 6.71 -15.01
C GLY A 211 -16.76 5.97 -15.30
N PHE A 212 -16.73 4.65 -15.19
CA PHE A 212 -15.60 3.80 -15.57
C PHE A 212 -15.88 2.95 -16.81
N ASP A 213 -17.02 3.11 -17.46
CA ASP A 213 -17.38 2.22 -18.58
C ASP A 213 -16.41 2.37 -19.75
N ASP A 214 -16.03 3.59 -20.13
CA ASP A 214 -15.04 3.86 -21.19
C ASP A 214 -13.68 3.20 -20.86
N LEU A 215 -13.22 3.29 -19.60
CA LEU A 215 -11.99 2.65 -19.15
C LEU A 215 -12.10 1.11 -19.18
N LYS A 216 -13.28 0.56 -18.81
CA LYS A 216 -13.55 -0.88 -18.89
C LYS A 216 -13.65 -1.36 -20.34
N GLU A 217 -14.25 -0.59 -21.24
CA GLU A 217 -14.29 -0.87 -22.67
C GLU A 217 -12.89 -0.84 -23.31
N ALA A 218 -11.98 0.00 -22.80
CA ALA A 218 -10.56 -0.04 -23.14
C ALA A 218 -9.81 -1.26 -22.56
N GLY A 219 -10.50 -2.19 -21.91
CA GLY A 219 -9.98 -3.46 -21.40
C GLY A 219 -9.43 -3.43 -19.96
N PHE A 220 -9.59 -2.33 -19.23
CA PHE A 220 -9.16 -2.23 -17.84
C PHE A 220 -10.21 -2.81 -16.89
N GLN A 221 -9.73 -3.35 -15.79
CA GLN A 221 -10.59 -3.87 -14.72
C GLN A 221 -10.12 -3.42 -13.35
N PRO A 222 -11.03 -3.24 -12.37
CA PRO A 222 -10.65 -2.94 -11.00
C PRO A 222 -9.90 -4.12 -10.38
N SER A 223 -8.99 -3.84 -9.48
CA SER A 223 -8.19 -4.87 -8.81
C SER A 223 -9.00 -5.64 -7.76
N PHE A 224 -10.02 -5.02 -7.19
CA PHE A 224 -11.02 -5.60 -6.29
C PHE A 224 -12.36 -4.86 -6.44
N ILE A 225 -13.42 -5.42 -5.91
CA ILE A 225 -14.79 -4.92 -6.02
C ILE A 225 -15.45 -4.86 -4.62
N LYS A 226 -16.45 -3.98 -4.47
CA LYS A 226 -17.31 -3.89 -3.28
C LYS A 226 -16.53 -3.79 -1.97
N THR A 227 -15.41 -3.07 -2.00
CA THR A 227 -14.53 -2.91 -0.84
C THR A 227 -14.52 -1.46 -0.41
N LYS A 228 -15.02 -1.20 0.79
CA LYS A 228 -15.00 0.15 1.38
C LYS A 228 -13.58 0.52 1.77
N THR A 229 -13.18 1.72 1.42
CA THR A 229 -11.81 2.23 1.61
C THR A 229 -11.73 3.57 2.32
N SER A 230 -12.87 4.21 2.62
CA SER A 230 -12.89 5.45 3.43
C SER A 230 -13.45 5.22 4.83
N LEU A 231 -12.98 6.00 5.81
CA LEU A 231 -13.43 5.94 7.20
C LEU A 231 -14.64 6.84 7.43
N LYS A 232 -15.62 6.35 8.19
CA LYS A 232 -16.73 7.19 8.68
C LYS A 232 -16.22 8.27 9.64
N MET A 233 -16.98 9.35 9.81
CA MET A 233 -16.73 10.33 10.85
C MET A 233 -16.95 9.74 12.25
N LYS A 234 -17.94 8.84 12.40
CA LYS A 234 -18.27 8.13 13.64
C LYS A 234 -18.68 6.70 13.30
N LYS A 235 -18.36 5.75 14.18
CA LYS A 235 -18.87 4.40 14.06
C LYS A 235 -20.40 4.40 14.13
N SER A 236 -21.04 3.69 13.23
CA SER A 236 -22.47 3.42 13.25
C SER A 236 -22.72 1.95 12.97
N ASP A 237 -23.57 1.31 13.78
CA ASP A 237 -23.93 -0.10 13.64
C ASP A 237 -22.74 -1.08 13.63
N GLY A 238 -21.69 -0.73 14.40
CA GLY A 238 -20.43 -1.48 14.42
C GLY A 238 -19.49 -1.21 13.25
N GLU A 239 -19.96 -0.53 12.20
CA GLU A 239 -19.23 -0.25 10.97
C GLU A 239 -18.40 1.04 11.09
N HIS A 240 -17.14 0.97 10.73
CA HIS A 240 -16.23 2.13 10.70
C HIS A 240 -15.87 2.58 9.27
N LEU A 241 -16.12 1.75 8.26
CA LEU A 241 -15.88 2.07 6.85
C LEU A 241 -17.12 2.66 6.18
N ALA A 242 -16.92 3.61 5.25
CA ALA A 242 -17.98 4.36 4.59
C ALA A 242 -18.15 3.96 3.11
N ASN A 243 -17.23 4.33 2.25
CA ASN A 243 -17.39 4.32 0.81
C ASN A 243 -16.27 3.54 0.10
N GLU A 244 -16.54 3.16 -1.16
CA GLU A 244 -15.66 2.43 -2.07
C GLU A 244 -14.97 3.43 -3.01
N TYR A 245 -14.03 4.25 -2.51
CA TYR A 245 -13.46 5.37 -3.24
C TYR A 245 -12.10 5.08 -3.87
N ASP A 246 -11.30 4.25 -3.22
CA ASP A 246 -9.93 3.97 -3.65
C ASP A 246 -9.84 2.63 -4.37
N ASN A 247 -9.13 2.58 -5.48
CA ASN A 247 -8.92 1.34 -6.24
C ASN A 247 -7.64 1.42 -7.10
N LEU A 248 -7.37 0.33 -7.81
CA LEU A 248 -6.36 0.24 -8.85
C LEU A 248 -6.99 -0.43 -10.07
N PHE A 249 -6.86 0.18 -11.25
CA PHE A 249 -7.35 -0.40 -12.50
C PHE A 249 -6.16 -0.79 -13.38
N PHE A 250 -6.24 -1.96 -13.99
CA PHE A 250 -5.16 -2.50 -14.82
C PHE A 250 -5.73 -3.31 -15.99
N HIS A 251 -4.95 -3.45 -17.06
CA HIS A 251 -5.31 -4.28 -18.20
C HIS A 251 -4.76 -5.73 -17.99
N PRO A 252 -5.63 -6.77 -17.90
CA PRO A 252 -5.22 -8.12 -17.50
C PRO A 252 -4.30 -8.83 -18.52
N GLN A 253 -4.28 -8.40 -19.77
CA GLN A 253 -3.33 -8.92 -20.76
C GLN A 253 -1.92 -8.35 -20.55
N LYS A 254 -1.77 -7.19 -19.90
CA LYS A 254 -0.49 -6.51 -19.66
C LYS A 254 0.04 -6.75 -18.25
N ILE A 255 -0.87 -6.89 -17.30
CA ILE A 255 -0.58 -7.02 -15.86
C ILE A 255 -1.25 -8.27 -15.30
N LYS A 256 -0.46 -9.18 -14.75
CA LYS A 256 -0.95 -10.37 -14.05
C LYS A 256 -1.07 -10.09 -12.55
N LYS A 257 -2.30 -9.92 -12.07
CA LYS A 257 -2.59 -9.72 -10.66
C LYS A 257 -2.32 -10.99 -9.86
N ALA A 258 -1.58 -10.88 -8.74
CA ALA A 258 -1.40 -11.93 -7.75
C ALA A 258 -2.35 -11.74 -6.57
N ARG A 259 -2.34 -10.53 -5.97
CA ARG A 259 -3.20 -10.17 -4.83
C ARG A 259 -3.60 -8.70 -4.94
N ALA A 260 -4.77 -8.35 -4.36
CA ALA A 260 -5.18 -6.95 -4.21
C ALA A 260 -6.14 -6.80 -3.02
N GLY A 261 -6.30 -5.59 -2.51
CA GLY A 261 -7.22 -5.25 -1.44
C GLY A 261 -6.82 -3.99 -0.68
N ALA A 262 -7.59 -3.65 0.35
CA ALA A 262 -7.31 -2.54 1.25
C ALA A 262 -6.55 -3.01 2.50
N ILE A 263 -5.79 -2.11 3.11
CA ILE A 263 -5.09 -2.33 4.39
C ILE A 263 -5.82 -1.53 5.46
N ASP A 264 -6.61 -2.19 6.27
CA ASP A 264 -7.32 -1.52 7.35
C ASP A 264 -6.39 -1.20 8.53
N PHE A 265 -5.69 -0.09 8.41
CA PHE A 265 -4.78 0.41 9.44
C PHE A 265 -5.54 0.96 10.66
N SER A 266 -6.82 1.34 10.50
CA SER A 266 -7.62 1.95 11.56
C SER A 266 -7.83 1.02 12.76
N LEU A 267 -7.75 -0.28 12.54
CA LEU A 267 -7.84 -1.31 13.59
C LEU A 267 -6.66 -1.26 14.58
N LYS A 268 -5.58 -0.55 14.26
CA LYS A 268 -4.45 -0.32 15.17
C LYS A 268 -4.68 0.83 16.15
N PHE A 269 -5.78 1.56 16.01
CA PHE A 269 -6.12 2.71 16.84
C PHE A 269 -7.30 2.43 17.78
N ASN A 270 -7.24 2.99 18.98
CA ASN A 270 -8.32 2.87 19.97
C ASN A 270 -9.54 3.75 19.65
N SER A 271 -9.40 4.73 18.77
CA SER A 271 -10.49 5.58 18.32
C SER A 271 -10.40 5.87 16.82
N LEU A 272 -11.56 6.07 16.21
CA LEU A 272 -11.64 6.40 14.78
C LEU A 272 -11.06 7.79 14.49
N ASP A 273 -11.24 8.76 15.42
CA ASP A 273 -10.68 10.09 15.29
C ASP A 273 -9.15 10.06 15.16
N LYS A 274 -8.47 9.24 16.02
CA LYS A 274 -7.02 9.06 15.92
C LYS A 274 -6.57 8.36 14.63
N ALA A 275 -7.36 7.43 14.13
CA ALA A 275 -7.07 6.84 12.81
C ALA A 275 -7.22 7.89 11.70
N ARG A 276 -8.22 8.77 11.79
CA ARG A 276 -8.46 9.87 10.84
C ARG A 276 -7.39 10.97 10.90
N ASP A 277 -6.66 11.13 12.01
CA ASP A 277 -5.47 11.99 12.06
C ASP A 277 -4.38 11.50 11.08
N ILE A 278 -4.29 10.18 10.86
CA ILE A 278 -3.41 9.59 9.84
C ILE A 278 -4.00 9.79 8.44
N SER A 279 -5.19 9.28 8.19
CA SER A 279 -5.98 9.49 6.97
C SER A 279 -7.42 9.02 7.18
N ASP A 280 -8.34 9.61 6.44
CA ASP A 280 -9.71 9.11 6.31
C ASP A 280 -9.90 8.13 5.14
N HIS A 281 -8.82 7.78 4.45
CA HIS A 281 -8.75 6.74 3.44
C HIS A 281 -7.83 5.60 3.86
N LEU A 282 -8.19 4.37 3.50
CA LEU A 282 -7.34 3.19 3.66
C LEU A 282 -6.35 3.10 2.50
N PRO A 283 -5.09 2.69 2.75
CA PRO A 283 -4.20 2.33 1.65
C PRO A 283 -4.73 1.11 0.91
N VAL A 284 -4.70 1.16 -0.41
CA VAL A 284 -5.07 0.05 -1.30
C VAL A 284 -3.84 -0.50 -2.00
N LYS A 285 -3.78 -1.82 -2.18
CA LYS A 285 -2.60 -2.50 -2.70
C LYS A 285 -2.92 -3.41 -3.87
N LEU A 286 -1.95 -3.53 -4.77
CA LEU A 286 -1.90 -4.50 -5.86
C LEU A 286 -0.52 -5.16 -5.89
N GLU A 287 -0.50 -6.47 -5.76
CA GLU A 287 0.67 -7.32 -5.99
C GLU A 287 0.55 -7.94 -7.39
N PHE A 288 1.52 -7.70 -8.26
CA PHE A 288 1.41 -8.06 -9.67
C PHE A 288 2.74 -8.38 -10.32
N MET A 289 2.66 -9.00 -11.50
CA MET A 289 3.75 -9.14 -12.45
C MET A 289 3.38 -8.44 -13.76
N VAL A 290 4.35 -7.86 -14.44
CA VAL A 290 4.21 -7.40 -15.83
C VAL A 290 4.35 -8.58 -16.76
N ASN A 291 3.40 -8.76 -17.69
CA ASN A 291 3.40 -9.89 -18.66
C ASN A 291 4.49 -9.76 -19.72
#